data_b069431719dea2c12b8a85adcd46be85
#
_entry.id   b069431719dea2c12b8a85adcd46be85
#
_cell.length_a   1.000
_cell.length_b   1.000
_cell.length_c   1.000
_cell.angle_alpha   90.00
_cell.angle_beta   90.00
_cell.angle_gamma   90.00
#
_symmetry.space_group_name_H-M   'P 1'
#
loop_
_entity.id
_entity.type
_entity.pdbx_description
1 polymer ?
#
loop_
_entity_poly.entity_id
_entity_poly.type
_entity_poly.pdbx_seq_one_letter_code
_entity_poly.pdbx_strand_id
1 'polypeptide(L)'
;LFRSIEQKHEKFNMSNGEQIRDYMSIELLSEVISEITIRNQDYGIINICSGKPISVRALVEHWRSDLGSNIELNLGFYEYPDYEPLCFWGDNSKLKSILNDL
;
A
#
# COMPACT_ATOMS: atom_id res chain seq x y z
N LEU A 1 -9.91 -7.85 5.14
CA LEU A 1 -9.61 -9.10 4.43
C LEU A 1 -9.09 -10.19 5.37
N PHE A 2 -8.06 -9.91 6.16
CA PHE A 2 -7.45 -10.91 7.05
C PHE A 2 -8.46 -11.48 8.06
N ARG A 3 -9.29 -10.60 8.65
CA ARG A 3 -10.33 -11.03 9.56
C ARG A 3 -11.37 -11.92 8.87
N SER A 4 -11.79 -11.54 7.66
CA SER A 4 -12.76 -12.32 6.90
C SER A 4 -12.23 -13.71 6.57
N ILE A 5 -10.95 -13.83 6.23
CA ILE A 5 -10.30 -15.11 5.97
C ILE A 5 -10.22 -15.94 7.26
N GLU A 6 -9.79 -15.33 8.37
CA GLU A 6 -9.67 -15.99 9.67
C GLU A 6 -11.00 -16.52 10.15
N GLN A 7 -12.08 -15.76 9.96
CA GLN A 7 -13.44 -16.16 10.34
C GLN A 7 -14.13 -17.05 9.33
N LYS A 8 -13.45 -17.44 8.26
CA LYS A 8 -13.95 -18.33 7.21
C LYS A 8 -15.21 -17.82 6.52
N HIS A 9 -15.27 -16.51 6.31
CA HIS A 9 -16.35 -15.92 5.50
C HIS A 9 -16.21 -16.41 4.05
N GLU A 10 -17.36 -16.61 3.39
CA GLU A 10 -17.38 -17.01 1.98
C GLU A 10 -16.96 -15.88 1.06
N LYS A 11 -17.28 -14.64 1.42
CA LYS A 11 -17.04 -13.45 0.62
C LYS A 11 -16.38 -12.36 1.43
N PHE A 12 -15.58 -11.56 0.75
CA PHE A 12 -15.07 -10.30 1.27
C PHE A 12 -15.68 -9.15 0.45
N ASN A 13 -16.50 -8.32 1.10
CA ASN A 13 -17.14 -7.18 0.45
C ASN A 13 -16.15 -6.03 0.29
N MET A 14 -16.00 -5.53 -0.91
CA MET A 14 -15.13 -4.41 -1.21
C MET A 14 -15.67 -3.59 -2.38
N SER A 15 -15.10 -2.43 -2.63
CA SER A 15 -15.33 -1.66 -3.85
C SER A 15 -14.73 -2.40 -5.04
N ASN A 16 -14.81 -1.82 -6.23
CA ASN A 16 -14.14 -2.41 -7.40
C ASN A 16 -12.62 -2.44 -7.26
N GLY A 17 -12.06 -1.69 -6.30
CA GLY A 17 -10.64 -1.72 -6.00
C GLY A 17 -9.76 -1.12 -7.09
N GLU A 18 -10.31 -0.23 -7.91
CA GLU A 18 -9.58 0.41 -9.01
C GLU A 18 -8.71 1.56 -8.54
N GLN A 19 -8.88 2.01 -7.29
CA GLN A 19 -8.08 3.10 -6.73
C GLN A 19 -6.60 2.71 -6.77
N ILE A 20 -5.78 3.64 -7.24
CA ILE A 20 -4.33 3.46 -7.30
C ILE A 20 -3.72 4.21 -6.12
N ARG A 21 -2.88 3.53 -5.36
CA ARG A 21 -2.25 4.07 -4.16
C ARG A 21 -0.80 3.61 -4.05
N ASP A 22 -0.12 4.18 -3.09
CA ASP A 22 1.25 3.82 -2.74
C ASP A 22 1.23 3.16 -1.36
N TYR A 23 1.68 1.91 -1.29
CA TYR A 23 1.76 1.16 -0.04
C TYR A 23 3.19 0.77 0.23
N MET A 24 3.58 0.87 1.48
CA MET A 24 4.92 0.49 1.93
C MET A 24 4.78 -0.38 3.17
N SER A 25 5.54 -1.48 3.24
CA SER A 25 5.53 -2.32 4.42
C SER A 25 6.10 -1.58 5.62
N ILE A 26 5.63 -1.91 6.81
CA ILE A 26 6.14 -1.29 8.03
C ILE A 26 7.62 -1.62 8.25
N GLU A 27 8.05 -2.80 7.83
CA GLU A 27 9.46 -3.22 7.89
C GLU A 27 10.33 -2.31 7.05
N LEU A 28 9.97 -2.09 5.79
CA LEU A 28 10.72 -1.21 4.90
C LEU A 28 10.69 0.24 5.39
N LEU A 29 9.52 0.71 5.84
CA LEU A 29 9.39 2.06 6.40
C LEU A 29 10.33 2.26 7.60
N SER A 30 10.41 1.29 8.50
CA SER A 30 11.28 1.33 9.68
C SER A 30 12.75 1.37 9.27
N GLU A 31 13.16 0.58 8.29
CA GLU A 31 14.53 0.58 7.77
C GLU A 31 14.90 1.94 7.19
N VAL A 32 14.02 2.52 6.38
CA VAL A 32 14.25 3.84 5.74
C VAL A 32 14.39 4.94 6.80
N ILE A 33 13.49 4.97 7.79
CA ILE A 33 13.54 5.96 8.87
C ILE A 33 14.84 5.81 9.67
N SER A 34 15.24 4.59 9.96
CA SER A 34 16.48 4.30 10.69
C SER A 34 17.70 4.79 9.92
N GLU A 35 17.77 4.52 8.62
CA GLU A 35 18.87 4.98 7.76
C GLU A 35 19.00 6.49 7.74
N ILE A 36 17.88 7.20 7.59
CA ILE A 36 17.87 8.65 7.57
C ILE A 36 18.32 9.21 8.93
N THR A 37 17.83 8.62 10.01
CA THR A 37 18.15 9.06 11.37
C THR A 37 19.65 8.90 11.69
N ILE A 38 20.23 7.79 11.29
CA ILE A 38 21.67 7.49 11.52
C ILE A 38 22.56 8.52 10.81
N ARG A 39 22.16 9.02 9.65
CA ARG A 39 22.94 9.97 8.86
C ARG A 39 23.13 11.33 9.56
N ASN A 40 22.24 11.65 10.50
CA ASN A 40 22.33 12.84 11.35
C ASN A 40 22.55 14.15 10.55
N GLN A 41 21.78 14.32 9.46
CA GLN A 41 21.79 15.50 8.63
C GLN A 41 20.40 16.05 8.51
N ASP A 42 20.27 17.36 8.28
CA ASP A 42 19.00 17.99 8.01
C ASP A 42 18.72 17.96 6.50
N TYR A 43 17.84 17.05 6.10
CA TYR A 43 17.41 16.92 4.72
C TYR A 43 16.15 17.75 4.41
N GLY A 44 15.56 18.40 5.44
CA GLY A 44 14.28 19.10 5.30
C GLY A 44 13.11 18.13 5.19
N ILE A 45 12.15 18.46 4.33
CA ILE A 45 10.96 17.62 4.13
C ILE A 45 11.26 16.54 3.11
N ILE A 46 10.96 15.28 3.46
CA ILE A 46 11.18 14.11 2.60
C ILE A 46 9.90 13.30 2.54
N ASN A 47 9.45 12.97 1.32
CA ASN A 47 8.39 11.97 1.15
C ASN A 47 8.97 10.58 1.33
N ILE A 48 8.43 9.81 2.26
CA ILE A 48 8.81 8.41 2.45
C ILE A 48 7.69 7.55 1.89
N CYS A 49 7.91 6.98 0.71
CA CYS A 49 6.93 6.20 -0.02
C CYS A 49 7.64 5.21 -0.94
N SER A 50 6.88 4.23 -1.46
CA SER A 50 7.47 3.22 -2.34
C SER A 50 7.74 3.77 -3.75
N GLY A 51 6.95 4.75 -4.17
CA GLY A 51 6.98 5.24 -5.56
C GLY A 51 6.43 4.24 -6.57
N LYS A 52 5.83 3.14 -6.09
CA LYS A 52 5.28 2.06 -6.93
C LYS A 52 3.77 2.04 -6.80
N PRO A 53 3.05 2.59 -7.78
CA PRO A 53 1.59 2.58 -7.72
C PRO A 53 1.03 1.16 -7.87
N ILE A 54 0.00 0.86 -7.10
CA ILE A 54 -0.71 -0.42 -7.17
C ILE A 54 -2.19 -0.18 -6.91
N SER A 55 -3.07 -0.91 -7.61
CA SER A 55 -4.49 -0.85 -7.31
C SER A 55 -4.81 -1.57 -6.00
N VAL A 56 -5.84 -1.10 -5.31
CA VAL A 56 -6.33 -1.76 -4.09
C VAL A 56 -6.70 -3.21 -4.39
N ARG A 57 -7.35 -3.45 -5.53
CA ARG A 57 -7.71 -4.81 -5.94
C ARG A 57 -6.49 -5.71 -6.11
N ALA A 58 -5.44 -5.24 -6.80
CA ALA A 58 -4.23 -6.02 -6.99
C ALA A 58 -3.56 -6.35 -5.66
N LEU A 59 -3.53 -5.39 -4.71
CA LEU A 59 -2.99 -5.60 -3.38
C LEU A 59 -3.77 -6.66 -2.61
N VAL A 60 -5.10 -6.58 -2.64
CA VAL A 60 -5.97 -7.57 -1.98
C VAL A 60 -5.81 -8.96 -2.59
N GLU A 61 -5.74 -9.05 -3.92
CA GLU A 61 -5.52 -10.32 -4.61
C GLU A 61 -4.16 -10.93 -4.24
N HIS A 62 -3.14 -10.10 -4.13
CA HIS A 62 -1.80 -10.51 -3.71
C HIS A 62 -1.82 -11.09 -2.28
N TRP A 63 -2.43 -10.37 -1.33
CA TRP A 63 -2.56 -10.86 0.04
C TRP A 63 -3.37 -12.16 0.12
N ARG A 64 -4.46 -12.24 -0.63
CA ARG A 64 -5.28 -13.46 -0.69
C ARG A 64 -4.43 -14.64 -1.15
N SER A 65 -3.64 -14.45 -2.18
CA SER A 65 -2.75 -15.48 -2.72
C SER A 65 -1.68 -15.89 -1.70
N ASP A 66 -1.06 -14.93 -1.03
CA ASP A 66 -0.03 -15.19 -0.02
C ASP A 66 -0.56 -16.02 1.15
N LEU A 67 -1.83 -15.80 1.52
CA LEU A 67 -2.48 -16.53 2.60
C LEU A 67 -3.06 -17.88 2.14
N GLY A 68 -2.94 -18.20 0.86
CA GLY A 68 -3.50 -19.43 0.31
C GLY A 68 -5.02 -19.51 0.40
N SER A 69 -5.70 -18.37 0.40
CA SER A 69 -7.16 -18.32 0.56
C SER A 69 -7.88 -18.31 -0.78
N ASN A 70 -9.06 -18.93 -0.81
CA ASN A 70 -9.96 -18.91 -1.96
C ASN A 70 -11.18 -18.01 -1.73
N ILE A 71 -11.11 -17.11 -0.73
CA ILE A 71 -12.23 -16.22 -0.44
C ILE A 71 -12.64 -15.44 -1.68
N GLU A 72 -13.93 -15.36 -1.94
CA GLU A 72 -14.47 -14.61 -3.07
C GLU A 72 -14.41 -13.12 -2.78
N LEU A 73 -13.88 -12.34 -3.72
CA LEU A 73 -13.89 -10.88 -3.63
C LEU A 73 -15.21 -10.37 -4.24
N ASN A 74 -16.08 -9.85 -3.38
CA ASN A 74 -17.36 -9.28 -3.82
C ASN A 74 -17.13 -7.83 -4.24
N LEU A 75 -16.67 -7.65 -5.48
CA LEU A 75 -16.33 -6.34 -6.04
C LEU A 75 -17.57 -5.48 -6.24
N GLY A 76 -17.42 -4.18 -6.05
CA GLY A 76 -18.50 -3.23 -6.27
C GLY A 76 -19.56 -3.21 -5.18
N PHE A 77 -19.34 -3.90 -4.06
CA PHE A 77 -20.27 -3.85 -2.93
C PHE A 77 -20.35 -2.45 -2.34
N TYR A 78 -19.20 -1.76 -2.22
CA TYR A 78 -19.13 -0.38 -1.78
C TYR A 78 -18.88 0.52 -2.98
N GLU A 79 -19.57 1.67 -3.01
CA GLU A 79 -19.34 2.70 -4.01
C GLU A 79 -18.12 3.56 -3.63
N TYR A 80 -17.50 4.19 -4.62
CA TYR A 80 -16.43 5.16 -4.36
C TYR A 80 -17.02 6.46 -3.83
N PRO A 81 -16.42 7.05 -2.76
CA PRO A 81 -16.80 8.39 -2.33
C PRO A 81 -16.49 9.41 -3.43
N ASP A 82 -17.39 10.36 -3.67
CA ASP A 82 -17.25 11.39 -4.71
C ASP A 82 -15.98 12.24 -4.53
N TYR A 83 -15.53 12.41 -3.27
CA TYR A 83 -14.37 13.24 -2.94
C TYR A 83 -13.04 12.48 -3.00
N GLU A 84 -13.06 11.17 -3.19
CA GLU A 84 -11.83 10.36 -3.19
C GLU A 84 -11.19 10.35 -4.58
N PRO A 85 -9.92 10.78 -4.72
CA PRO A 85 -9.26 10.69 -6.01
C PRO A 85 -9.07 9.22 -6.41
N LEU A 86 -9.26 8.95 -7.71
CA LEU A 86 -9.11 7.58 -8.22
C LEU A 86 -7.68 7.09 -8.13
N CYS A 87 -6.71 7.94 -8.39
CA CYS A 87 -5.31 7.53 -8.32
C CYS A 87 -4.41 8.65 -7.81
N PHE A 88 -3.50 8.27 -6.92
CA PHE A 88 -2.35 9.06 -6.50
C PHE A 88 -1.28 8.14 -5.92
N TRP A 89 -0.04 8.57 -6.02
CA TRP A 89 1.10 7.88 -5.38
C TRP A 89 2.20 8.90 -5.09
N GLY A 90 3.16 8.50 -4.25
CA GLY A 90 4.20 9.40 -3.79
C GLY A 90 5.35 9.51 -4.78
N ASP A 91 6.02 10.67 -4.75
CA ASP A 91 7.28 10.88 -5.44
C ASP A 91 8.42 10.68 -4.44
N ASN A 92 9.21 9.63 -4.63
CA ASN A 92 10.33 9.29 -3.76
C ASN A 92 11.70 9.66 -4.34
N SER A 93 11.74 10.58 -5.31
CA SER A 93 12.99 10.99 -5.98
C SER A 93 14.03 11.51 -4.99
N LYS A 94 13.62 12.36 -4.06
CA LYS A 94 14.51 12.92 -3.04
C LYS A 94 15.05 11.83 -2.11
N LEU A 95 14.18 10.91 -1.68
CA LEU A 95 14.57 9.79 -0.84
C LEU A 95 15.60 8.90 -1.55
N LYS A 96 15.37 8.58 -2.81
CA LYS A 96 16.31 7.79 -3.61
C LYS A 96 17.67 8.47 -3.70
N SER A 97 17.70 9.79 -3.89
CA SER A 97 18.96 10.52 -3.99
C SER A 97 19.74 10.50 -2.68
N ILE A 98 19.05 10.47 -1.53
CA ILE A 98 19.68 10.39 -0.22
C ILE A 98 20.24 9.00 0.03
N LEU A 99 19.46 7.97 -0.27
CA LEU A 99 19.80 6.57 0.04
C LEU A 99 20.58 5.87 -1.07
N ASN A 100 20.56 6.42 -2.28
CA ASN A 100 21.23 5.94 -3.49
C ASN A 100 20.73 4.62 -4.09
N ASP A 101 19.95 3.83 -3.39
CA ASP A 101 19.59 2.47 -3.82
C ASP A 101 18.23 1.98 -3.35
N LEU A 102 17.29 2.86 -3.20
CA LEU A 102 15.95 2.45 -2.77
C LEU A 102 15.18 1.71 -3.86
#